data_e6496fd367ca71d905da1a32f784e29b
#
_entry.id   e6496fd367ca71d905da1a32f784e29b
#
_cell.length_a   1.000
_cell.length_b   1.000
_cell.length_c   1.000
_cell.angle_alpha   90.00
_cell.angle_beta   90.00
_cell.angle_gamma   90.00
#
_symmetry.space_group_name_H-M   'P 1'
#
loop_
_entity.id
_entity.type
_entity.pdbx_description
1 polymer ?
#
loop_
_entity_poly.entity_id
_entity_poly.type
_entity_poly.pdbx_seq_one_letter_code
_entity_poly.pdbx_strand_id
1 'polypeptide(L)'
;MTSNDIAGIDHVSVPMQHTDAMVAFYRALGFDVAEHKAIVSVYAGEQMINFHRPEIWSREGFTLRAPAARPPCGDLCFVWDGSAEALQARLAAVGAAIEEGPVERAGGRRQSATSVYVRDPDGNLLEFMIYG
;
A
#
# COMPACT_ATOMS: atom_id res chain seq x y z
N MET A 1 8.08 24.41 15.85
CA MET A 1 8.64 24.72 14.53
C MET A 1 9.07 23.45 13.82
N THR A 2 8.70 23.32 12.58
CA THR A 2 9.07 22.16 11.78
C THR A 2 10.32 22.44 10.95
N SER A 3 11.11 21.39 10.76
CA SER A 3 12.20 21.45 9.79
C SER A 3 11.62 21.38 8.38
N ASN A 4 12.24 22.11 7.45
CA ASN A 4 11.87 22.09 6.04
C ASN A 4 12.83 21.26 5.21
N ASP A 5 13.80 20.62 5.85
CA ASP A 5 14.81 19.82 5.14
C ASP A 5 14.27 18.45 4.73
N ILE A 6 13.31 17.92 5.50
CA ILE A 6 12.65 16.66 5.16
C ILE A 6 11.35 17.00 4.44
N ALA A 7 11.32 16.77 3.13
CA ALA A 7 10.20 17.16 2.28
C ALA A 7 9.02 16.18 2.34
N GLY A 8 9.25 14.93 2.70
CA GLY A 8 8.21 13.93 2.76
C GLY A 8 8.76 12.51 2.69
N ILE A 9 7.87 11.57 2.47
CA ILE A 9 8.22 10.16 2.24
C ILE A 9 8.33 9.96 0.73
N ASP A 10 9.46 9.41 0.26
CA ASP A 10 9.64 9.07 -1.16
C ASP A 10 9.03 7.71 -1.46
N HIS A 11 9.47 6.69 -0.74
CA HIS A 11 8.93 5.34 -0.88
C HIS A 11 9.13 4.55 0.41
N VAL A 12 8.40 3.44 0.49
CA VAL A 12 8.60 2.42 1.52
C VAL A 12 8.91 1.11 0.83
N SER A 13 9.62 0.22 1.51
CA SER A 13 9.91 -1.12 0.99
C SER A 13 9.27 -2.16 1.88
N VAL A 14 8.60 -3.14 1.27
CA VAL A 14 7.85 -4.18 1.97
C VAL A 14 8.20 -5.52 1.31
N PRO A 15 8.53 -6.56 2.08
CA PRO A 15 8.74 -7.88 1.50
C PRO A 15 7.41 -8.46 1.01
N MET A 16 7.46 -9.17 -0.12
CA MET A 16 6.29 -9.72 -0.80
C MET A 16 6.42 -11.24 -0.87
N GLN A 17 5.29 -11.95 -0.78
CA GLN A 17 5.26 -13.41 -0.87
C GLN A 17 4.62 -13.91 -2.17
N HIS A 18 3.43 -13.43 -2.50
CA HIS A 18 2.64 -13.92 -3.63
C HIS A 18 2.71 -12.94 -4.78
N THR A 19 3.85 -12.94 -5.49
CA THR A 19 4.19 -11.91 -6.48
C THR A 19 3.11 -11.73 -7.56
N ASP A 20 2.71 -12.80 -8.23
CA ASP A 20 1.76 -12.67 -9.35
C ASP A 20 0.40 -12.16 -8.89
N ALA A 21 -0.09 -12.68 -7.76
CA ALA A 21 -1.37 -12.24 -7.19
C ALA A 21 -1.29 -10.78 -6.73
N MET A 22 -0.17 -10.36 -6.15
CA MET A 22 0.04 -8.99 -5.71
C MET A 22 0.04 -8.02 -6.90
N VAL A 23 0.76 -8.35 -7.96
CA VAL A 23 0.80 -7.52 -9.18
C VAL A 23 -0.60 -7.38 -9.77
N ALA A 24 -1.32 -8.48 -9.93
CA ALA A 24 -2.67 -8.47 -10.48
C ALA A 24 -3.63 -7.63 -9.63
N PHE A 25 -3.54 -7.77 -8.32
CA PHE A 25 -4.40 -7.06 -7.37
C PHE A 25 -4.20 -5.54 -7.46
N TYR A 26 -2.97 -5.08 -7.38
CA TYR A 26 -2.68 -3.63 -7.39
C TYR A 26 -2.99 -3.01 -8.75
N ARG A 27 -2.73 -3.73 -9.85
CA ARG A 27 -3.16 -3.26 -11.17
C ARG A 27 -4.67 -3.14 -11.29
N ALA A 28 -5.40 -4.11 -10.79
CA ALA A 28 -6.86 -4.11 -10.82
C ALA A 28 -7.45 -2.98 -9.96
N LEU A 29 -6.78 -2.63 -8.87
CA LEU A 29 -7.17 -1.49 -8.04
C LEU A 29 -6.97 -0.15 -8.77
N GLY A 30 -6.15 -0.11 -9.81
CA GLY A 30 -5.89 1.09 -10.58
C GLY A 30 -4.53 1.72 -10.33
N PHE A 31 -3.67 1.08 -9.55
CA PHE A 31 -2.30 1.56 -9.37
C PHE A 31 -1.47 1.34 -10.62
N ASP A 32 -0.53 2.23 -10.87
CA ASP A 32 0.52 2.01 -11.85
C ASP A 32 1.56 1.07 -11.22
N VAL A 33 1.80 -0.06 -11.86
CA VAL A 33 2.66 -1.12 -11.33
C VAL A 33 3.77 -1.42 -12.33
N ALA A 34 5.03 -1.31 -11.91
CA ALA A 34 6.18 -1.62 -12.73
C ALA A 34 6.92 -2.82 -12.12
N GLU A 35 7.14 -3.85 -12.96
CA GLU A 35 7.87 -5.04 -12.53
C GLU A 35 9.34 -4.90 -12.90
N HIS A 36 10.21 -5.04 -11.91
CA HIS A 36 11.66 -5.03 -12.07
C HIS A 36 12.22 -6.39 -11.65
N LYS A 37 13.53 -6.58 -11.88
CA LYS A 37 14.18 -7.85 -11.57
C LYS A 37 14.12 -8.19 -10.08
N ALA A 38 14.33 -7.21 -9.21
CA ALA A 38 14.41 -7.42 -7.76
C ALA A 38 13.14 -7.01 -7.02
N ILE A 39 12.40 -6.05 -7.56
CA ILE A 39 11.27 -5.43 -6.89
C ILE A 39 10.09 -5.25 -7.84
N VAL A 40 8.91 -5.12 -7.25
CA VAL A 40 7.71 -4.64 -7.94
C VAL A 40 7.37 -3.28 -7.35
N SER A 41 7.32 -2.25 -8.18
CA SER A 41 7.02 -0.89 -7.74
C SER A 41 5.55 -0.57 -7.97
N VAL A 42 4.88 -0.11 -6.92
CA VAL A 42 3.48 0.33 -6.95
C VAL A 42 3.47 1.83 -6.70
N TYR A 43 3.04 2.60 -7.69
CA TYR A 43 3.06 4.05 -7.62
C TYR A 43 1.75 4.60 -7.10
N ALA A 44 1.84 5.50 -6.13
CA ALA A 44 0.71 6.19 -5.53
C ALA A 44 1.03 7.68 -5.50
N GLY A 45 0.52 8.45 -6.46
CA GLY A 45 0.89 9.85 -6.62
C GLY A 45 2.39 9.99 -6.89
N GLU A 46 3.06 10.80 -6.08
CA GLU A 46 4.52 10.99 -6.19
C GLU A 46 5.32 10.05 -5.29
N GLN A 47 4.64 9.13 -4.62
CA GLN A 47 5.28 8.15 -3.74
C GLN A 47 5.14 6.76 -4.31
N MET A 48 5.89 5.83 -3.74
CA MET A 48 5.84 4.47 -4.26
C MET A 48 6.07 3.47 -3.14
N ILE A 49 5.55 2.25 -3.36
CA ILE A 49 5.88 1.10 -2.53
C ILE A 49 6.75 0.19 -3.38
N ASN A 50 7.91 -0.19 -2.87
CA ASN A 50 8.74 -1.21 -3.47
C ASN A 50 8.51 -2.53 -2.74
N PHE A 51 7.85 -3.45 -3.41
CA PHE A 51 7.70 -4.80 -2.88
C PHE A 51 8.93 -5.61 -3.29
N HIS A 52 9.70 -6.05 -2.31
CA HIS A 52 10.85 -6.93 -2.57
C HIS A 52 10.35 -8.33 -2.89
N ARG A 53 10.83 -8.88 -4.01
CA ARG A 53 10.46 -10.24 -4.42
C ARG A 53 10.99 -11.26 -3.41
N PRO A 54 10.32 -12.42 -3.27
CA PRO A 54 10.73 -13.44 -2.29
C PRO A 54 12.19 -13.86 -2.42
N GLU A 55 12.69 -14.04 -3.63
CA GLU A 55 14.09 -14.43 -3.88
C GLU A 55 15.09 -13.34 -3.50
N ILE A 56 14.63 -12.11 -3.25
CA ILE A 56 15.49 -11.01 -2.85
C ILE A 56 15.52 -10.86 -1.33
N TRP A 57 14.34 -10.71 -0.70
CA TRP A 57 14.34 -10.46 0.74
C TRP A 57 14.76 -11.68 1.56
N SER A 58 14.61 -12.89 1.01
CA SER A 58 15.00 -14.12 1.68
C SER A 58 16.46 -14.51 1.45
N ARG A 59 17.16 -13.78 0.55
CA ARG A 59 18.55 -14.09 0.21
C ARG A 59 19.45 -13.85 1.39
N GLU A 60 20.29 -14.85 1.70
CA GLU A 60 21.34 -14.69 2.70
C GLU A 60 22.29 -13.57 2.28
N GLY A 61 22.60 -12.69 3.22
CA GLY A 61 23.46 -11.54 2.96
C GLY A 61 22.75 -10.30 2.45
N PHE A 62 21.46 -10.37 2.14
CA PHE A 62 20.69 -9.17 1.80
C PHE A 62 20.30 -8.46 3.10
N THR A 63 21.04 -7.39 3.42
CA THR A 63 20.91 -6.70 4.71
C THR A 63 20.18 -5.35 4.63
N LEU A 64 19.92 -4.83 3.41
CA LEU A 64 19.24 -3.55 3.25
C LEU A 64 17.73 -3.71 3.38
N ARG A 65 17.31 -4.15 4.56
CA ARG A 65 15.92 -4.37 4.94
C ARG A 65 15.79 -4.31 6.45
N ALA A 66 14.60 -4.07 6.95
CA ALA A 66 14.34 -4.24 8.37
C ALA A 66 14.54 -5.74 8.72
N PRO A 67 15.40 -6.07 9.69
CA PRO A 67 15.80 -7.47 9.89
C PRO A 67 14.65 -8.43 10.19
N ALA A 68 13.61 -7.96 10.88
CA ALA A 68 12.47 -8.79 11.24
C ALA A 68 11.32 -8.73 10.22
N ALA A 69 11.49 -8.01 9.12
CA ALA A 69 10.41 -7.85 8.13
C ALA A 69 10.19 -9.15 7.35
N ARG A 70 8.99 -9.70 7.46
CA ARG A 70 8.53 -10.89 6.72
C ARG A 70 7.09 -10.67 6.26
N PRO A 71 6.69 -11.20 5.09
CA PRO A 71 5.31 -11.06 4.64
C PRO A 71 4.33 -11.82 5.56
N PRO A 72 3.15 -11.25 5.86
CA PRO A 72 2.78 -9.86 5.60
C PRO A 72 3.26 -8.95 6.72
N CYS A 73 3.75 -7.77 6.40
CA CYS A 73 4.13 -6.80 7.42
C CYS A 73 3.81 -5.36 7.02
N GLY A 74 3.11 -5.17 5.90
CA GLY A 74 2.70 -3.85 5.45
C GLY A 74 1.39 -3.41 6.09
N ASP A 75 1.34 -2.12 6.45
CA ASP A 75 0.15 -1.44 6.95
C ASP A 75 0.20 -0.05 6.31
N LEU A 76 -0.59 0.14 5.27
CA LEU A 76 -0.44 1.25 4.35
C LEU A 76 -1.77 1.97 4.19
N CYS A 77 -1.71 3.30 4.15
CA CYS A 77 -2.89 4.12 3.93
C CYS A 77 -2.72 4.93 2.65
N PHE A 78 -3.71 4.84 1.77
CA PHE A 78 -3.78 5.59 0.52
C PHE A 78 -4.88 6.61 0.60
N VAL A 79 -4.67 7.77 -0.02
CA VAL A 79 -5.74 8.74 -0.21
C VAL A 79 -6.51 8.36 -1.48
N TRP A 80 -7.82 8.23 -1.35
CA TRP A 80 -8.70 8.01 -2.48
C TRP A 80 -9.32 9.35 -2.87
N ASP A 81 -9.09 9.76 -4.10
CA ASP A 81 -9.57 11.04 -4.62
C ASP A 81 -10.80 10.83 -5.50
N GLY A 82 -11.85 10.28 -4.91
CA GLY A 82 -13.09 9.99 -5.60
C GLY A 82 -14.21 9.81 -4.59
N SER A 83 -15.37 9.38 -5.05
CA SER A 83 -16.50 9.13 -4.15
C SER A 83 -16.33 7.82 -3.38
N ALA A 84 -17.00 7.72 -2.24
CA ALA A 84 -17.04 6.49 -1.46
C ALA A 84 -17.68 5.35 -2.26
N GLU A 85 -18.69 5.66 -3.05
CA GLU A 85 -19.37 4.68 -3.90
C GLU A 85 -18.45 4.13 -4.98
N ALA A 86 -17.63 4.98 -5.59
CA ALA A 86 -16.65 4.54 -6.59
C ALA A 86 -15.58 3.65 -5.97
N LEU A 87 -15.13 3.95 -4.75
CA LEU A 87 -14.18 3.12 -4.01
C LEU A 87 -14.78 1.74 -3.73
N GLN A 88 -16.00 1.72 -3.18
CA GLN A 88 -16.66 0.45 -2.85
C GLN A 88 -16.87 -0.41 -4.10
N ALA A 89 -17.24 0.20 -5.22
CA ALA A 89 -17.38 -0.51 -6.49
C ALA A 89 -16.05 -1.10 -6.97
N ARG A 90 -14.97 -0.34 -6.84
CA ARG A 90 -13.64 -0.81 -7.22
C ARG A 90 -13.19 -1.99 -6.35
N LEU A 91 -13.36 -1.87 -5.04
CA LEU A 91 -13.00 -2.94 -4.11
C LEU A 91 -13.80 -4.20 -4.38
N ALA A 92 -15.11 -4.07 -4.63
CA ALA A 92 -15.96 -5.22 -4.97
C ALA A 92 -15.50 -5.86 -6.28
N ALA A 93 -15.14 -5.06 -7.28
CA ALA A 93 -14.71 -5.58 -8.58
C ALA A 93 -13.42 -6.40 -8.51
N VAL A 94 -12.52 -6.06 -7.59
CA VAL A 94 -11.26 -6.81 -7.40
C VAL A 94 -11.39 -7.91 -6.35
N GLY A 95 -12.56 -8.07 -5.75
CA GLY A 95 -12.80 -9.09 -4.74
C GLY A 95 -12.19 -8.77 -3.36
N ALA A 96 -11.92 -7.49 -3.08
CA ALA A 96 -11.39 -7.08 -1.79
C ALA A 96 -12.54 -6.77 -0.83
N ALA A 97 -12.76 -7.66 0.14
CA ALA A 97 -13.80 -7.46 1.14
C ALA A 97 -13.38 -6.39 2.14
N ILE A 98 -14.30 -5.49 2.46
CA ILE A 98 -14.07 -4.49 3.49
C ILE A 98 -14.08 -5.18 4.85
N GLU A 99 -12.95 -5.12 5.54
CA GLU A 99 -12.79 -5.71 6.87
C GLU A 99 -13.35 -4.78 7.95
N GLU A 100 -13.16 -3.48 7.79
CA GLU A 100 -13.70 -2.48 8.70
C GLU A 100 -13.96 -1.18 7.94
N GLY A 101 -14.98 -0.48 8.37
CA GLY A 101 -15.34 0.82 7.83
C GLY A 101 -16.63 0.81 7.02
N PRO A 102 -17.12 2.02 6.67
CA PRO A 102 -16.48 3.34 6.85
C PRO A 102 -16.37 3.75 8.32
N VAL A 103 -15.21 4.26 8.68
CA VAL A 103 -14.94 4.78 10.03
C VAL A 103 -14.23 6.12 9.92
N GLU A 104 -14.41 6.98 10.93
CA GLU A 104 -13.73 8.27 10.99
C GLU A 104 -12.28 8.07 11.46
N ARG A 105 -11.35 8.69 10.76
CA ARG A 105 -9.93 8.67 11.07
C ARG A 105 -9.33 10.05 10.79
N ALA A 106 -8.15 10.30 11.32
CA ALA A 106 -7.34 11.47 10.99
C ALA A 106 -6.03 10.98 10.37
N GLY A 107 -5.63 11.61 9.29
CA GLY A 107 -4.42 11.21 8.57
C GLY A 107 -3.36 12.30 8.56
N GLY A 108 -2.43 12.15 7.61
CA GLY A 108 -1.26 13.02 7.51
C GLY A 108 -1.58 14.49 7.22
N ARG A 109 -2.77 14.78 6.71
CA ARG A 109 -3.22 16.17 6.52
C ARG A 109 -3.72 16.82 7.80
N ARG A 110 -3.74 16.07 8.90
CA ARG A 110 -4.23 16.54 10.22
C ARG A 110 -5.68 16.99 10.14
N GLN A 111 -6.48 16.31 9.33
CA GLN A 111 -7.90 16.54 9.13
C GLN A 111 -8.65 15.24 9.31
N SER A 112 -9.91 15.34 9.64
CA SER A 112 -10.79 14.18 9.69
C SER A 112 -11.06 13.66 8.28
N ALA A 113 -11.17 12.35 8.17
CA ALA A 113 -11.43 11.66 6.93
C ALA A 113 -12.25 10.40 7.21
N THR A 114 -12.75 9.76 6.16
CA THR A 114 -13.46 8.49 6.25
C THR A 114 -12.59 7.41 5.64
N SER A 115 -12.42 6.30 6.38
CA SER A 115 -11.53 5.22 5.94
C SER A 115 -12.26 3.88 5.86
N VAL A 116 -11.81 3.05 4.91
CA VAL A 116 -12.16 1.63 4.84
C VAL A 116 -10.88 0.81 4.78
N TYR A 117 -10.94 -0.40 5.33
CA TYR A 117 -9.78 -1.30 5.45
C TYR A 117 -10.04 -2.59 4.67
N VAL A 118 -9.04 -2.98 3.89
CA VAL A 118 -9.04 -4.25 3.14
C VAL A 118 -7.69 -4.93 3.27
N ARG A 119 -7.57 -6.14 2.76
CA ARG A 119 -6.31 -6.90 2.69
C ARG A 119 -5.90 -7.12 1.26
N ASP A 120 -4.60 -7.03 0.99
CA ASP A 120 -4.06 -7.47 -0.29
C ASP A 120 -3.84 -8.99 -0.28
N PRO A 121 -3.42 -9.62 -1.40
CA PRO A 121 -3.25 -11.08 -1.45
C PRO A 121 -2.21 -11.64 -0.48
N ASP A 122 -1.23 -10.86 -0.07
CA ASP A 122 -0.26 -11.28 0.95
C ASP A 122 -0.83 -11.19 2.37
N GLY A 123 -1.89 -10.40 2.56
CA GLY A 123 -2.48 -10.13 3.86
C GLY A 123 -2.06 -8.79 4.47
N ASN A 124 -1.36 -7.95 3.72
CA ASN A 124 -1.05 -6.59 4.18
C ASN A 124 -2.33 -5.81 4.42
N LEU A 125 -2.36 -4.99 5.44
CA LEU A 125 -3.50 -4.13 5.73
C LEU A 125 -3.43 -2.88 4.86
N LEU A 126 -4.49 -2.62 4.13
CA LEU A 126 -4.62 -1.43 3.32
C LEU A 126 -5.80 -0.60 3.82
N GLU A 127 -5.53 0.66 4.04
CA GLU A 127 -6.54 1.66 4.38
C GLU A 127 -6.71 2.59 3.19
N PHE A 128 -7.95 2.87 2.83
CA PHE A 128 -8.27 3.91 1.84
C PHE A 128 -8.99 5.02 2.56
N MET A 129 -8.42 6.22 2.49
CA MET A 129 -8.87 7.39 3.23
C MET A 129 -9.42 8.43 2.29
N ILE A 130 -10.63 8.91 2.56
CA ILE A 130 -11.29 9.95 1.79
C ILE A 130 -11.42 11.17 2.67
N TYR A 131 -10.72 12.24 2.27
CA TYR A 131 -10.86 13.56 2.89
C TYR A 131 -12.06 14.28 2.31
N GLY A 132 -12.64 15.16 3.06
CA GLY A 132 -13.77 15.95 2.66
C GLY A 132 -14.98 15.64 3.51
#